data_18795fb383491758ad06e6d8d3a9280f
#
_entry.id   18795fb383491758ad06e6d8d3a9280f
#
_cell.length_a   1.000
_cell.length_b   1.000
_cell.length_c   1.000
_cell.angle_alpha   90.00
_cell.angle_beta   90.00
_cell.angle_gamma   90.00
#
_symmetry.space_group_name_H-M   'P 1'
#
loop_
_entity.id
_entity.type
_entity.pdbx_description
1 polymer ?
#
loop_
_entity_poly.entity_id
_entity_poly.type
_entity_poly.pdbx_seq_one_letter_code
_entity_poly.pdbx_strand_id
1 'polypeptide(L)'
;MDDVLFFISWPTAPLTDSLVRNSLLSLPGINSASIYSTRPQSFRKLIQWSSYDEIDHALTHSDHHGVLSSSFVIRKALIRKHFLSRCVHSYLTKHPESVLQTAVPKTWDIELSFADDLDDLWVDELWDLSNVLDESATSPEADDGRWWILKPGMADRGMGIRLFNSKDGLRRILEEFDDDSQSGESDRDSDGSAADDTSIAISQLRHFVIQVSSASLFRTYFFDGVY
;
A
#
# COMPACT_ATOMS: atom_id res chain seq x y z
N MET A 1 33.00 12.67 -13.39
CA MET A 1 31.82 12.32 -12.52
C MET A 1 32.37 11.77 -11.25
N ASP A 2 31.93 12.30 -10.12
CA ASP A 2 32.42 11.87 -8.81
C ASP A 2 32.11 10.38 -8.62
N ASP A 3 33.05 9.64 -8.04
CA ASP A 3 33.02 8.20 -7.85
C ASP A 3 31.78 7.76 -6.99
N VAL A 4 30.64 7.62 -7.64
CA VAL A 4 29.45 7.03 -7.02
C VAL A 4 29.51 5.53 -7.24
N LEU A 5 29.53 4.76 -6.17
CA LEU A 5 29.47 3.31 -6.19
C LEU A 5 28.05 2.83 -5.92
N PHE A 6 27.70 1.70 -6.51
CA PHE A 6 26.37 1.07 -6.35
C PHE A 6 26.54 -0.30 -5.73
N PHE A 7 25.92 -0.52 -4.60
CA PHE A 7 25.76 -1.83 -4.00
C PHE A 7 24.40 -2.40 -4.38
N ILE A 8 24.39 -3.51 -5.13
CA ILE A 8 23.19 -4.16 -5.64
C ILE A 8 23.16 -5.59 -5.12
N SER A 9 22.11 -5.96 -4.38
CA SER A 9 21.93 -7.31 -3.85
C SER A 9 20.44 -7.66 -3.70
N TRP A 10 19.98 -8.57 -4.55
CA TRP A 10 18.60 -9.09 -4.53
C TRP A 10 18.64 -10.63 -4.55
N PRO A 11 19.09 -11.27 -3.47
CA PRO A 11 19.38 -12.72 -3.47
C PRO A 11 18.15 -13.59 -3.78
N THR A 12 16.94 -13.15 -3.40
CA THR A 12 15.69 -13.87 -3.65
C THR A 12 14.94 -13.42 -4.89
N ALA A 13 15.46 -12.40 -5.62
CA ALA A 13 14.81 -11.83 -6.80
C ALA A 13 15.83 -11.57 -7.94
N PRO A 14 16.36 -12.62 -8.58
CA PRO A 14 17.44 -12.51 -9.57
C PRO A 14 17.04 -11.69 -10.80
N LEU A 15 15.76 -11.72 -11.19
CA LEU A 15 15.26 -10.87 -12.27
C LEU A 15 15.36 -9.39 -11.90
N THR A 16 14.97 -9.01 -10.69
CA THR A 16 15.08 -7.64 -10.18
C THR A 16 16.54 -7.19 -10.14
N ASP A 17 17.44 -8.04 -9.63
CA ASP A 17 18.89 -7.76 -9.62
C ASP A 17 19.42 -7.45 -11.03
N SER A 18 19.09 -8.31 -12.00
CA SER A 18 19.47 -8.14 -13.40
C SER A 18 18.92 -6.86 -14.02
N LEU A 19 17.64 -6.56 -13.80
CA LEU A 19 16.98 -5.36 -14.34
C LEU A 19 17.60 -4.08 -13.77
N VAL A 20 17.87 -4.03 -12.46
CA VAL A 20 18.50 -2.88 -11.80
C VAL A 20 19.90 -2.64 -12.35
N ARG A 21 20.74 -3.70 -12.47
CA ARG A 21 22.09 -3.59 -13.05
C ARG A 21 22.05 -3.09 -14.49
N ASN A 22 21.20 -3.67 -15.33
CA ASN A 22 21.05 -3.26 -16.73
C ASN A 22 20.59 -1.81 -16.86
N SER A 23 19.64 -1.39 -16.02
CA SER A 23 19.15 -0.01 -15.99
C SER A 23 20.26 0.96 -15.59
N LEU A 24 21.08 0.63 -14.60
CA LEU A 24 22.23 1.45 -14.20
C LEU A 24 23.27 1.56 -15.31
N LEU A 25 23.60 0.43 -15.96
CA LEU A 25 24.57 0.41 -17.07
C LEU A 25 24.09 1.20 -18.30
N SER A 26 22.79 1.44 -18.44
CA SER A 26 22.25 2.29 -19.50
C SER A 26 22.42 3.79 -19.23
N LEU A 27 22.77 4.17 -18.01
CA LEU A 27 22.95 5.58 -17.65
C LEU A 27 24.36 6.07 -18.07
N PRO A 28 24.45 7.30 -18.61
CA PRO A 28 25.73 7.85 -19.03
C PRO A 28 26.69 8.04 -17.85
N GLY A 29 27.91 7.54 -18.01
CA GLY A 29 28.99 7.67 -17.02
C GLY A 29 28.99 6.58 -15.92
N ILE A 30 28.08 5.63 -15.95
CA ILE A 30 28.08 4.45 -15.08
C ILE A 30 28.66 3.27 -15.88
N ASN A 31 29.52 2.50 -15.24
CA ASN A 31 30.15 1.31 -15.84
C ASN A 31 30.11 0.15 -14.83
N SER A 32 30.48 -1.05 -15.31
CA SER A 32 30.43 -2.26 -14.48
C SER A 32 31.36 -2.20 -13.27
N ALA A 33 32.47 -1.43 -13.33
CA ALA A 33 33.37 -1.26 -12.19
C ALA A 33 32.79 -0.42 -11.04
N SER A 34 31.69 0.30 -11.29
CA SER A 34 30.97 1.07 -10.25
C SER A 34 29.89 0.25 -9.55
N ILE A 35 29.59 -0.97 -10.01
CA ILE A 35 28.48 -1.81 -9.51
C ILE A 35 29.03 -3.02 -8.78
N TYR A 36 28.69 -3.16 -7.52
CA TYR A 36 29.18 -4.18 -6.60
C TYR A 36 28.06 -5.10 -6.12
N SER A 37 28.35 -6.41 -6.02
CA SER A 37 27.48 -7.39 -5.37
C SER A 37 27.82 -7.58 -3.88
N THR A 38 29.00 -7.11 -3.47
CA THR A 38 29.42 -7.07 -2.07
C THR A 38 29.69 -5.63 -1.69
N ARG A 39 29.28 -5.21 -0.50
CA ARG A 39 29.41 -3.81 -0.09
C ARG A 39 30.87 -3.36 -0.10
N PRO A 40 31.20 -2.26 -0.84
CA PRO A 40 32.55 -1.72 -0.86
C PRO A 40 32.91 -1.14 0.51
N GLN A 41 34.17 -1.36 0.92
CA GLN A 41 34.64 -0.87 2.22
C GLN A 41 35.11 0.60 2.19
N SER A 42 35.42 1.10 1.00
CA SER A 42 35.86 2.49 0.80
C SER A 42 35.09 3.10 -0.36
N PHE A 43 34.48 4.23 -0.14
CA PHE A 43 33.72 4.96 -1.13
C PHE A 43 33.65 6.45 -0.75
N ARG A 44 33.41 7.31 -1.71
CA ARG A 44 33.06 8.72 -1.49
C ARG A 44 31.55 8.91 -1.43
N LYS A 45 30.83 8.22 -2.34
CA LYS A 45 29.36 8.16 -2.37
C LYS A 45 28.94 6.73 -2.66
N LEU A 46 27.96 6.25 -1.95
CA LEU A 46 27.39 4.91 -2.08
C LEU A 46 25.88 4.96 -2.23
N ILE A 47 25.36 4.25 -3.23
CA ILE A 47 23.94 3.98 -3.36
C ILE A 47 23.72 2.49 -3.08
N GLN A 48 22.98 2.20 -2.02
CA GLN A 48 22.53 0.86 -1.67
C GLN A 48 21.16 0.62 -2.31
N TRP A 49 21.10 -0.05 -3.45
CA TRP A 49 19.87 -0.43 -4.11
C TRP A 49 19.66 -1.93 -4.02
N SER A 50 19.12 -2.38 -2.92
CA SER A 50 19.11 -3.78 -2.54
C SER A 50 17.80 -4.15 -1.86
N SER A 51 17.59 -5.45 -1.67
CA SER A 51 16.50 -5.90 -0.79
C SER A 51 16.69 -5.32 0.62
N TYR A 52 15.60 -5.18 1.36
CA TYR A 52 15.60 -4.51 2.66
C TYR A 52 16.64 -5.08 3.63
N ASP A 53 16.77 -6.41 3.65
CA ASP A 53 17.64 -7.11 4.60
C ASP A 53 19.13 -7.00 4.25
N GLU A 54 19.44 -6.63 2.99
CA GLU A 54 20.81 -6.41 2.51
C GLU A 54 21.30 -4.96 2.73
N ILE A 55 20.39 -4.03 3.04
CA ILE A 55 20.73 -2.61 3.27
C ILE A 55 21.35 -2.45 4.65
N ASP A 56 22.49 -1.75 4.70
CA ASP A 56 23.06 -1.25 5.94
C ASP A 56 22.42 0.09 6.32
N HIS A 57 21.37 -0.01 7.13
CA HIS A 57 20.66 1.17 7.59
C HIS A 57 21.47 1.99 8.60
N ALA A 58 22.37 1.36 9.36
CA ALA A 58 23.25 2.06 10.29
C ALA A 58 24.25 2.94 9.52
N LEU A 59 24.82 2.41 8.44
CA LEU A 59 25.70 3.16 7.55
C LEU A 59 24.95 4.34 6.89
N THR A 60 23.73 4.12 6.40
CA THR A 60 22.90 5.19 5.81
C THR A 60 22.60 6.29 6.81
N HIS A 61 22.37 5.94 8.07
CA HIS A 61 22.09 6.90 9.13
C HIS A 61 23.35 7.67 9.55
N SER A 62 24.50 7.01 9.62
CA SER A 62 25.77 7.64 10.06
C SER A 62 26.38 8.56 9.01
N ASP A 63 26.17 8.28 7.73
CA ASP A 63 26.67 9.08 6.58
C ASP A 63 25.55 9.44 5.60
N HIS A 64 24.60 10.23 6.06
CA HIS A 64 23.43 10.64 5.28
C HIS A 64 23.75 11.57 4.08
N HIS A 65 24.96 12.08 3.96
CA HIS A 65 25.42 12.87 2.83
C HIS A 65 26.15 12.02 1.77
N GLY A 66 26.80 10.95 2.20
CA GLY A 66 27.56 10.05 1.32
C GLY A 66 26.80 8.80 0.91
N VAL A 67 25.75 8.39 1.67
CA VAL A 67 25.05 7.13 1.45
C VAL A 67 23.55 7.34 1.23
N LEU A 68 23.06 6.80 0.11
CA LEU A 68 21.62 6.68 -0.17
C LEU A 68 21.19 5.23 -0.15
N SER A 69 19.97 4.97 0.30
CA SER A 69 19.38 3.63 0.31
C SER A 69 18.01 3.60 -0.37
N SER A 70 17.70 2.47 -1.02
CA SER A 70 16.44 2.25 -1.73
C SER A 70 15.25 2.00 -0.79
N SER A 71 15.45 1.90 0.52
CA SER A 71 14.39 1.65 1.50
C SER A 71 14.65 2.39 2.81
N PHE A 72 13.55 2.76 3.48
CA PHE A 72 13.60 3.36 4.80
C PHE A 72 13.73 2.30 5.89
N VAL A 73 14.49 2.60 6.96
CA VAL A 73 14.65 1.73 8.12
C VAL A 73 13.33 1.43 8.84
N ILE A 74 12.44 2.43 8.94
CA ILE A 74 11.12 2.28 9.57
C ILE A 74 10.06 2.13 8.49
N ARG A 75 10.17 1.10 7.67
CA ARG A 75 9.24 0.86 6.56
C ARG A 75 7.84 0.45 7.00
N LYS A 76 7.69 -0.18 8.18
CA LYS A 76 6.39 -0.69 8.65
C LYS A 76 5.32 0.39 8.76
N ALA A 77 5.70 1.62 9.15
CA ALA A 77 4.79 2.75 9.20
C ALA A 77 4.32 3.21 7.80
N LEU A 78 5.07 2.90 6.75
CA LEU A 78 4.75 3.32 5.37
C LEU A 78 4.05 2.22 4.57
N ILE A 79 4.36 0.94 4.81
CA ILE A 79 3.78 -0.17 4.05
C ILE A 79 2.44 -0.64 4.61
N ARG A 80 2.17 -0.43 5.91
CA ARG A 80 0.88 -0.73 6.51
C ARG A 80 -0.06 0.45 6.28
N LYS A 81 -1.12 0.22 5.51
CA LYS A 81 -2.01 1.27 5.01
C LYS A 81 -2.62 2.14 6.11
N HIS A 82 -3.06 1.53 7.21
CA HIS A 82 -3.61 2.24 8.36
C HIS A 82 -2.55 3.09 9.09
N PHE A 83 -1.31 2.61 9.23
CA PHE A 83 -0.23 3.40 9.81
C PHE A 83 0.17 4.56 8.91
N LEU A 84 0.23 4.34 7.58
CA LEU A 84 0.48 5.42 6.63
C LEU A 84 -0.62 6.48 6.72
N SER A 85 -1.89 6.08 6.77
CA SER A 85 -3.03 6.98 6.93
C SER A 85 -2.87 7.85 8.19
N ARG A 86 -2.61 7.22 9.34
CA ARG A 86 -2.39 7.93 10.62
C ARG A 86 -1.18 8.86 10.58
N CYS A 87 -0.07 8.44 9.97
CA CYS A 87 1.11 9.29 9.82
C CYS A 87 0.82 10.52 8.96
N VAL A 88 0.15 10.34 7.82
CA VAL A 88 -0.24 11.44 6.93
C VAL A 88 -1.20 12.38 7.63
N HIS A 89 -2.25 11.87 8.27
CA HIS A 89 -3.21 12.67 9.02
C HIS A 89 -2.53 13.50 10.13
N SER A 90 -1.68 12.86 10.95
CA SER A 90 -0.93 13.52 12.02
C SER A 90 0.04 14.58 11.49
N TYR A 91 0.65 14.33 10.33
CA TYR A 91 1.52 15.31 9.67
C TYR A 91 0.71 16.51 9.15
N LEU A 92 -0.39 16.27 8.44
CA LEU A 92 -1.23 17.33 7.88
C LEU A 92 -1.89 18.19 8.95
N THR A 93 -2.24 17.62 10.10
CA THR A 93 -2.74 18.39 11.24
C THR A 93 -1.74 19.45 11.70
N LYS A 94 -0.44 19.16 11.62
CA LYS A 94 0.65 20.07 12.01
C LYS A 94 1.12 20.96 10.84
N HIS A 95 0.88 20.54 9.61
CA HIS A 95 1.34 21.18 8.37
C HIS A 95 0.20 21.31 7.36
N PRO A 96 -0.85 22.10 7.63
CA PRO A 96 -2.03 22.22 6.78
C PRO A 96 -1.72 22.78 5.38
N GLU A 97 -0.62 23.53 5.23
CA GLU A 97 -0.15 24.09 3.96
C GLU A 97 0.64 23.08 3.10
N SER A 98 0.79 21.85 3.56
CA SER A 98 1.55 20.84 2.83
C SER A 98 0.87 20.44 1.54
N VAL A 99 1.67 20.24 0.48
CA VAL A 99 1.20 19.67 -0.80
C VAL A 99 0.55 18.29 -0.62
N LEU A 100 0.83 17.56 0.44
CA LEU A 100 0.20 16.29 0.75
C LEU A 100 -1.32 16.42 0.98
N GLN A 101 -1.81 17.61 1.29
CA GLN A 101 -3.26 17.87 1.42
C GLN A 101 -4.03 17.52 0.14
N THR A 102 -3.42 17.75 -1.02
CA THR A 102 -4.01 17.46 -2.33
C THR A 102 -3.38 16.27 -3.04
N ALA A 103 -2.16 15.88 -2.66
CA ALA A 103 -1.43 14.78 -3.28
C ALA A 103 -1.80 13.40 -2.74
N VAL A 104 -2.41 13.31 -1.55
CA VAL A 104 -2.85 12.06 -0.93
C VAL A 104 -4.37 11.98 -0.99
N PRO A 105 -4.96 10.86 -1.43
CA PRO A 105 -6.40 10.69 -1.44
C PRO A 105 -6.97 10.76 -0.01
N LYS A 106 -8.17 11.34 0.14
CA LYS A 106 -8.88 11.29 1.42
C LYS A 106 -9.02 9.83 1.85
N THR A 107 -8.57 9.54 3.05
CA THR A 107 -8.47 8.18 3.60
C THR A 107 -9.08 8.15 4.99
N TRP A 108 -9.97 7.19 5.23
CA TRP A 108 -10.45 6.83 6.56
C TRP A 108 -9.77 5.54 6.97
N ASP A 109 -9.22 5.48 8.14
CA ASP A 109 -8.74 4.24 8.74
C ASP A 109 -9.72 3.80 9.81
N ILE A 110 -10.09 2.54 9.74
CA ILE A 110 -11.06 1.92 10.64
C ILE A 110 -10.46 0.67 11.27
N GLU A 111 -10.89 0.41 12.49
CA GLU A 111 -10.58 -0.81 13.21
C GLU A 111 -11.90 -1.44 13.63
N LEU A 112 -12.12 -2.70 13.27
CA LEU A 112 -13.31 -3.45 13.63
C LEU A 112 -12.98 -4.91 13.89
N SER A 113 -13.71 -5.53 14.80
CA SER A 113 -13.55 -6.95 15.11
C SER A 113 -14.64 -7.79 14.44
N PHE A 114 -15.82 -7.19 14.21
CA PHE A 114 -16.99 -7.81 13.59
C PHE A 114 -17.68 -6.81 12.67
N ALA A 115 -18.45 -7.30 11.71
CA ALA A 115 -19.23 -6.46 10.80
C ALA A 115 -20.23 -5.54 11.53
N ASP A 116 -20.75 -5.96 12.68
CA ASP A 116 -21.68 -5.19 13.49
C ASP A 116 -21.05 -3.93 14.11
N ASP A 117 -19.73 -3.90 14.31
CA ASP A 117 -19.03 -2.72 14.81
C ASP A 117 -19.17 -1.52 13.84
N LEU A 118 -19.55 -1.78 12.58
CA LEU A 118 -19.76 -0.77 11.56
C LEU A 118 -20.83 0.26 11.94
N ASP A 119 -21.84 -0.13 12.72
CA ASP A 119 -22.91 0.79 13.12
C ASP A 119 -22.40 1.92 14.02
N ASP A 120 -21.47 1.61 14.92
CA ASP A 120 -20.83 2.60 15.77
C ASP A 120 -19.90 3.51 14.95
N LEU A 121 -19.18 2.96 13.97
CA LEU A 121 -18.28 3.73 13.13
C LEU A 121 -19.01 4.77 12.25
N TRP A 122 -20.26 4.50 11.82
CA TRP A 122 -21.05 5.49 11.07
C TRP A 122 -21.38 6.76 11.84
N VAL A 123 -21.39 6.68 13.16
CA VAL A 123 -21.71 7.81 14.03
C VAL A 123 -20.46 8.62 14.39
N ASP A 124 -19.26 8.03 14.29
CA ASP A 124 -17.99 8.65 14.67
C ASP A 124 -17.01 8.73 13.47
N GLU A 125 -16.11 7.77 13.29
CA GLU A 125 -15.00 7.86 12.35
C GLU A 125 -15.44 7.97 10.88
N LEU A 126 -16.58 7.38 10.54
CA LEU A 126 -17.13 7.37 9.18
C LEU A 126 -18.28 8.36 8.98
N TRP A 127 -18.53 9.28 9.89
CA TRP A 127 -19.66 10.22 9.79
C TRP A 127 -19.66 11.01 8.47
N ASP A 128 -18.52 11.55 8.07
CA ASP A 128 -18.37 12.26 6.80
C ASP A 128 -18.69 11.37 5.59
N LEU A 129 -18.21 10.12 5.61
CA LEU A 129 -18.46 9.15 4.54
C LEU A 129 -19.94 8.74 4.53
N SER A 130 -20.54 8.55 5.70
CA SER A 130 -21.94 8.27 5.87
C SER A 130 -22.83 9.29 5.15
N ASN A 131 -22.56 10.58 5.39
CA ASN A 131 -23.35 11.67 4.77
C ASN A 131 -23.21 11.63 3.24
N VAL A 132 -22.00 11.45 2.70
CA VAL A 132 -21.78 11.39 1.25
C VAL A 132 -22.50 10.20 0.61
N LEU A 133 -22.52 9.04 1.29
CA LEU A 133 -23.23 7.84 0.81
C LEU A 133 -24.76 8.04 0.84
N ASP A 134 -25.29 8.69 1.89
CA ASP A 134 -26.71 9.00 2.00
C ASP A 134 -27.19 10.02 0.95
N GLU A 135 -26.40 11.05 0.68
CA GLU A 135 -26.64 12.02 -0.39
C GLU A 135 -26.71 11.34 -1.77
N SER A 136 -25.77 10.45 -2.05
CA SER A 136 -25.75 9.69 -3.31
C SER A 136 -26.96 8.75 -3.45
N ALA A 137 -27.43 8.17 -2.35
CA ALA A 137 -28.59 7.29 -2.35
C ALA A 137 -29.93 8.02 -2.56
N THR A 138 -30.04 9.30 -2.12
CA THR A 138 -31.30 10.05 -2.15
C THR A 138 -31.51 10.86 -3.43
N SER A 139 -30.45 11.13 -4.20
CA SER A 139 -30.52 11.93 -5.43
C SER A 139 -29.89 11.17 -6.62
N PRO A 140 -30.70 10.66 -7.55
CA PRO A 140 -30.18 10.03 -8.77
C PRO A 140 -29.29 10.96 -9.62
N GLU A 141 -29.50 12.28 -9.48
CA GLU A 141 -28.66 13.29 -10.13
C GLU A 141 -27.32 13.52 -9.41
N ALA A 142 -27.25 13.14 -8.13
CA ALA A 142 -26.03 13.17 -7.32
C ALA A 142 -25.25 11.86 -7.39
N ASP A 143 -25.78 10.81 -7.99
CA ASP A 143 -25.05 9.60 -8.29
C ASP A 143 -24.07 9.87 -9.44
N ASP A 144 -22.92 10.45 -9.08
CA ASP A 144 -21.81 10.69 -9.99
C ASP A 144 -21.02 9.42 -10.32
N GLY A 145 -21.57 8.23 -10.00
CA GLY A 145 -20.91 6.93 -10.19
C GLY A 145 -19.68 6.76 -9.29
N ARG A 146 -19.64 7.44 -8.16
CA ARG A 146 -18.51 7.39 -7.24
C ARG A 146 -18.43 6.05 -6.53
N TRP A 147 -17.23 5.50 -6.51
CA TRP A 147 -16.90 4.25 -5.81
C TRP A 147 -15.85 4.50 -4.74
N TRP A 148 -15.92 3.73 -3.70
CA TRP A 148 -14.91 3.66 -2.64
C TRP A 148 -14.21 2.32 -2.66
N ILE A 149 -12.95 2.33 -2.22
CA ILE A 149 -12.10 1.14 -2.13
C ILE A 149 -11.87 0.84 -0.66
N LEU A 150 -12.26 -0.35 -0.23
CA LEU A 150 -11.87 -0.93 1.05
C LEU A 150 -10.59 -1.74 0.84
N LYS A 151 -9.58 -1.49 1.67
CA LYS A 151 -8.29 -2.18 1.62
C LYS A 151 -7.91 -2.66 3.00
N PRO A 152 -7.61 -3.96 3.20
CA PRO A 152 -7.03 -4.43 4.46
C PRO A 152 -5.71 -3.73 4.76
N GLY A 153 -5.50 -3.35 6.01
CA GLY A 153 -4.35 -2.57 6.45
C GLY A 153 -3.02 -3.29 6.29
N MET A 154 -3.02 -4.62 6.33
CA MET A 154 -1.82 -5.46 6.33
C MET A 154 -1.70 -6.42 5.14
N ALA A 155 -2.74 -6.59 4.34
CA ALA A 155 -2.69 -7.46 3.16
C ALA A 155 -1.85 -6.85 2.03
N ASP A 156 -1.20 -7.70 1.26
CA ASP A 156 -0.42 -7.34 0.08
C ASP A 156 -1.06 -7.89 -1.21
N ARG A 157 -0.44 -7.62 -2.36
CA ARG A 157 -0.82 -8.16 -3.69
C ARG A 157 -2.30 -7.99 -4.07
N GLY A 158 -2.98 -7.02 -3.48
CA GLY A 158 -4.40 -6.77 -3.75
C GLY A 158 -5.37 -7.67 -3.00
N MET A 159 -4.88 -8.54 -2.13
CA MET A 159 -5.73 -9.43 -1.34
C MET A 159 -6.72 -8.65 -0.47
N GLY A 160 -7.98 -9.06 -0.48
CA GLY A 160 -9.06 -8.47 0.31
C GLY A 160 -9.47 -7.05 -0.12
N ILE A 161 -8.97 -6.52 -1.24
CA ILE A 161 -9.46 -5.25 -1.77
C ILE A 161 -10.87 -5.45 -2.32
N ARG A 162 -11.80 -4.57 -1.91
CA ARG A 162 -13.20 -4.57 -2.35
C ARG A 162 -13.62 -3.16 -2.76
N LEU A 163 -14.58 -3.07 -3.67
CA LEU A 163 -15.21 -1.82 -4.09
C LEU A 163 -16.65 -1.77 -3.58
N PHE A 164 -17.09 -0.60 -3.13
CA PHE A 164 -18.47 -0.37 -2.73
C PHE A 164 -18.90 1.06 -3.07
N ASN A 165 -20.20 1.28 -3.16
CA ASN A 165 -20.82 2.57 -3.42
C ASN A 165 -22.01 2.88 -2.50
N SER A 166 -22.26 2.04 -1.50
CA SER A 166 -23.34 2.20 -0.53
C SER A 166 -22.97 1.63 0.84
N LYS A 167 -23.66 2.06 1.89
CA LYS A 167 -23.51 1.52 3.24
C LYS A 167 -23.80 0.02 3.30
N ASP A 168 -24.87 -0.41 2.62
CA ASP A 168 -25.23 -1.83 2.55
C ASP A 168 -24.18 -2.64 1.77
N GLY A 169 -23.55 -2.03 0.76
CA GLY A 169 -22.43 -2.63 0.04
C GLY A 169 -21.24 -2.89 0.94
N LEU A 170 -20.85 -1.90 1.75
CA LEU A 170 -19.77 -2.06 2.72
C LEU A 170 -20.09 -3.11 3.78
N ARG A 171 -21.33 -3.10 4.34
CA ARG A 171 -21.79 -4.07 5.33
C ARG A 171 -21.67 -5.50 4.78
N ARG A 172 -22.19 -5.76 3.58
CA ARG A 172 -22.11 -7.09 2.96
C ARG A 172 -20.67 -7.58 2.77
N ILE A 173 -19.76 -6.69 2.38
CA ILE A 173 -18.35 -7.02 2.25
C ILE A 173 -17.75 -7.45 3.59
N LEU A 174 -18.10 -6.77 4.68
CA LEU A 174 -17.59 -7.11 6.01
C LEU A 174 -18.20 -8.41 6.55
N GLU A 175 -19.49 -8.65 6.29
CA GLU A 175 -20.17 -9.91 6.61
C GLU A 175 -19.56 -11.10 5.86
N GLU A 176 -19.24 -10.95 4.55
CA GLU A 176 -18.51 -11.97 3.77
C GLU A 176 -17.17 -12.32 4.43
N PHE A 177 -16.46 -11.33 4.90
CA PHE A 177 -15.20 -11.57 5.60
C PHE A 177 -15.39 -12.27 6.96
N ASP A 178 -16.48 -12.03 7.70
CA ASP A 178 -16.78 -12.73 8.96
C ASP A 178 -17.12 -14.20 8.72
N ASP A 179 -17.91 -14.51 7.68
CA ASP A 179 -18.31 -15.87 7.31
C ASP A 179 -17.10 -16.71 6.86
N ASP A 180 -16.19 -16.16 6.09
CA ASP A 180 -14.95 -16.81 5.67
C ASP A 180 -14.05 -17.18 6.88
N SER A 181 -14.13 -16.40 7.96
CA SER A 181 -13.40 -16.68 9.20
C SER A 181 -13.90 -17.91 9.93
N GLN A 182 -15.19 -18.20 9.87
CA GLN A 182 -15.79 -19.35 10.55
C GLN A 182 -15.62 -20.66 9.79
N SER A 183 -15.51 -20.60 8.46
CA SER A 183 -15.33 -21.79 7.60
C SER A 183 -13.89 -22.32 7.59
N GLY A 184 -12.91 -21.51 7.95
CA GLY A 184 -11.47 -21.85 7.90
C GLY A 184 -10.96 -22.73 9.05
N GLU A 185 -11.73 -23.02 10.07
CA GLU A 185 -11.31 -23.84 11.22
C GLU A 185 -11.61 -25.35 11.11
N SER A 186 -12.39 -25.78 10.11
CA SER A 186 -12.93 -27.15 10.13
C SER A 186 -12.26 -28.16 9.18
N ASP A 187 -11.44 -27.81 8.20
CA ASP A 187 -10.87 -28.83 7.28
C ASP A 187 -9.44 -28.50 6.82
N ARG A 188 -8.45 -28.74 7.67
CA ARG A 188 -7.05 -28.88 7.28
C ARG A 188 -6.62 -30.35 7.26
N ASP A 189 -7.36 -31.19 6.53
CA ASP A 189 -6.88 -32.49 6.12
C ASP A 189 -7.25 -32.76 4.66
N SER A 190 -6.19 -33.01 3.89
CA SER A 190 -6.13 -33.62 2.57
C SER A 190 -6.12 -32.74 1.33
N ASP A 191 -4.99 -32.92 0.68
CA ASP A 191 -4.74 -32.99 -0.76
C ASP A 191 -4.49 -31.69 -1.53
N GLY A 192 -3.25 -31.65 -2.05
CA GLY A 192 -2.65 -30.54 -2.78
C GLY A 192 -3.31 -30.24 -4.12
N SER A 193 -4.26 -29.34 -4.10
CA SER A 193 -4.66 -28.57 -5.28
C SER A 193 -4.56 -27.09 -4.88
N ALA A 194 -3.57 -26.40 -5.45
CA ALA A 194 -3.41 -24.96 -5.29
C ALA A 194 -4.55 -24.24 -6.04
N ALA A 195 -5.73 -24.23 -5.45
CA ALA A 195 -6.71 -23.20 -5.70
C ALA A 195 -6.21 -21.94 -4.98
N ASP A 196 -6.15 -20.83 -5.69
CA ASP A 196 -5.71 -19.51 -5.21
C ASP A 196 -6.70 -19.04 -4.12
N ASP A 197 -6.51 -19.54 -2.90
CA ASP A 197 -7.34 -19.18 -1.74
C ASP A 197 -6.93 -17.77 -1.28
N THR A 198 -7.62 -16.78 -1.83
CA THR A 198 -7.46 -15.35 -1.47
C THR A 198 -8.30 -14.96 -0.27
N SER A 199 -8.93 -15.91 0.43
CA SER A 199 -9.69 -15.66 1.64
C SER A 199 -8.75 -15.35 2.80
N ILE A 200 -8.91 -14.18 3.40
CA ILE A 200 -8.17 -13.77 4.60
C ILE A 200 -9.20 -13.55 5.70
N ALA A 201 -9.12 -14.36 6.76
CA ALA A 201 -10.01 -14.24 7.90
C ALA A 201 -9.95 -12.84 8.54
N ILE A 202 -11.08 -12.19 8.75
CA ILE A 202 -11.17 -10.86 9.42
C ILE A 202 -10.51 -10.87 10.79
N SER A 203 -10.57 -11.98 11.54
CA SER A 203 -9.89 -12.10 12.83
C SER A 203 -8.39 -11.76 12.79
N GLN A 204 -7.79 -11.76 11.58
CA GLN A 204 -6.42 -11.33 11.32
C GLN A 204 -6.32 -9.92 10.72
N LEU A 205 -7.44 -9.34 10.26
CA LEU A 205 -7.47 -8.11 9.47
C LEU A 205 -8.20 -6.96 10.17
N ARG A 206 -8.06 -6.79 11.47
CA ARG A 206 -8.77 -5.76 12.26
C ARG A 206 -8.70 -4.33 11.70
N HIS A 207 -7.70 -4.01 10.90
CA HIS A 207 -7.50 -2.66 10.36
C HIS A 207 -7.78 -2.61 8.88
N PHE A 208 -8.58 -1.65 8.47
CA PHE A 208 -8.85 -1.35 7.07
C PHE A 208 -8.63 0.13 6.79
N VAL A 209 -8.46 0.47 5.52
CA VAL A 209 -8.54 1.84 5.04
C VAL A 209 -9.58 1.93 3.93
N ILE A 210 -10.35 3.01 3.95
CA ILE A 210 -11.30 3.37 2.92
C ILE A 210 -10.77 4.59 2.18
N GLN A 211 -10.79 4.55 0.85
CA GLN A 211 -10.35 5.66 0.00
C GLN A 211 -11.36 5.90 -1.11
N VAL A 212 -11.48 7.15 -1.54
CA VAL A 212 -12.26 7.48 -2.75
C VAL A 212 -11.55 6.87 -3.95
N SER A 213 -12.28 6.08 -4.74
CA SER A 213 -11.83 5.70 -6.07
C SER A 213 -12.07 6.90 -7.00
N SER A 214 -11.02 7.43 -7.63
CA SER A 214 -11.24 8.46 -8.63
C SER A 214 -11.93 7.83 -9.84
N ALA A 215 -13.23 8.05 -9.99
CA ALA A 215 -14.03 7.58 -11.13
C ALA A 215 -13.46 8.03 -12.48
N SER A 216 -12.69 9.13 -12.50
CA SER A 216 -11.97 9.59 -13.68
C SER A 216 -10.95 8.58 -14.21
N LEU A 217 -10.27 7.84 -13.35
CA LEU A 217 -9.32 6.80 -13.80
C LEU A 217 -10.04 5.61 -14.44
N PHE A 218 -11.16 5.15 -13.87
CA PHE A 218 -11.94 4.05 -14.45
C PHE A 218 -12.58 4.44 -15.77
N ARG A 219 -13.15 5.65 -15.87
CA ARG A 219 -13.81 6.12 -17.08
C ARG A 219 -12.83 6.30 -18.23
N THR A 220 -11.67 6.90 -17.99
CA THR A 220 -10.65 7.14 -19.02
C THR A 220 -9.99 5.85 -19.53
N TYR A 221 -9.76 4.87 -18.68
CA TYR A 221 -9.06 3.64 -19.09
C TYR A 221 -9.98 2.51 -19.58
N PHE A 222 -11.26 2.49 -19.18
CA PHE A 222 -12.16 1.38 -19.50
C PHE A 222 -13.34 1.73 -20.40
N PHE A 223 -13.76 3.00 -20.45
CA PHE A 223 -14.95 3.40 -21.20
C PHE A 223 -14.69 4.38 -22.35
N ASP A 224 -13.68 5.23 -22.27
CA ASP A 224 -13.40 6.23 -23.29
C ASP A 224 -12.36 5.76 -24.34
N GLY A 225 -11.95 4.48 -24.29
CA GLY A 225 -11.26 3.76 -25.36
C GLY A 225 -10.16 4.55 -26.06
N VAL A 226 -9.15 5.02 -25.35
CA VAL A 226 -7.94 5.52 -26.01
C VAL A 226 -7.07 4.31 -26.35
N TYR A 227 -7.18 3.89 -27.63
CA TYR A 227 -6.26 2.96 -28.27
C TYR A 227 -4.92 3.64 -28.56
#